data_974fc7e26d34f5a4f3319945430774ef
#
_entry.id   974fc7e26d34f5a4f3319945430774ef
#
_cell.length_a   1.000
_cell.length_b   1.000
_cell.length_c   1.000
_cell.angle_alpha   90.00
_cell.angle_beta   90.00
_cell.angle_gamma   90.00
#
_symmetry.space_group_name_H-M   'P 1'
#
loop_
_entity.id
_entity.type
_entity.pdbx_description
1 polymer ?
#
loop_
_entity_poly.entity_id
_entity_poly.type
_entity_poly.pdbx_seq_one_letter_code
_entity_poly.pdbx_strand_id
1 'polypeptide(L)'
;EVLREFYYNDAGVQINTLATSVQARLRGLKPGDPQWPESAYNGEYIADIAHDFLQRRTVQADDRQFTASGDPEDLHGIREFAVAYLRHEQDLDLQAFGVRFDHYFLESSLYRDGWVEDTVKRLIAAEKTYEQDGALWLSTTQYGDDKDRVMRKSDGSYTYFVPDVAYHIEKFKRGFGKVVNIQGSDHHGTIARVRAGLQAADVGIPQGYPDYVLHTMVRVVRNGEEVKISKRAGSYVTLRDLIEWTSKDAVRFFLLSRKPDTEYTFDVDLAVAQNNDNPV
;
A
#
# COMPACT_ATOMS: atom_id res chain seq x y z
N GLU A 1 1.68 -24.97 -3.97
CA GLU A 1 2.59 -23.99 -3.37
C GLU A 1 1.98 -22.61 -3.47
N VAL A 2 2.12 -21.78 -2.43
CA VAL A 2 1.58 -20.41 -2.37
C VAL A 2 2.75 -19.47 -2.15
N LEU A 3 2.88 -18.45 -3.01
CA LEU A 3 3.78 -17.32 -2.81
C LEU A 3 3.00 -16.14 -2.27
N ARG A 4 3.45 -15.58 -1.16
CA ARG A 4 2.88 -14.39 -0.52
C ARG A 4 3.68 -13.18 -0.94
N GLU A 5 3.02 -12.27 -1.64
CA GLU A 5 3.63 -11.04 -2.12
C GLU A 5 2.99 -9.83 -1.45
N PHE A 6 3.82 -8.94 -0.92
CA PHE A 6 3.40 -7.64 -0.42
C PHE A 6 3.69 -6.58 -1.49
N TYR A 7 2.65 -5.90 -1.95
CA TYR A 7 2.80 -4.76 -2.85
C TYR A 7 3.08 -3.52 -2.01
N TYR A 8 4.26 -2.95 -2.19
CA TYR A 8 4.72 -1.79 -1.43
C TYR A 8 4.70 -0.53 -2.29
N ASN A 9 3.95 0.48 -1.83
CA ASN A 9 3.94 1.79 -2.46
C ASN A 9 5.17 2.58 -1.99
N ASP A 10 6.21 2.60 -2.81
CA ASP A 10 7.45 3.35 -2.60
C ASP A 10 7.60 4.51 -3.59
N ALA A 11 6.54 4.89 -4.28
CA ALA A 11 6.51 5.94 -5.28
C ALA A 11 5.31 6.89 -5.07
N GLY A 12 5.37 8.04 -5.76
CA GLY A 12 4.25 8.97 -5.81
C GLY A 12 4.22 10.03 -4.69
N VAL A 13 3.08 10.73 -4.62
CA VAL A 13 2.92 11.92 -3.76
C VAL A 13 3.06 11.60 -2.27
N GLN A 14 2.55 10.45 -1.83
CA GLN A 14 2.60 10.07 -0.41
C GLN A 14 4.05 9.87 0.07
N ILE A 15 4.90 9.33 -0.78
CA ILE A 15 6.32 9.12 -0.44
C ILE A 15 7.08 10.45 -0.44
N ASN A 16 6.75 11.36 -1.33
CA ASN A 16 7.30 12.72 -1.28
C ASN A 16 6.86 13.45 0.01
N THR A 17 5.60 13.30 0.40
CA THR A 17 5.07 13.84 1.67
C THR A 17 5.79 13.23 2.87
N LEU A 18 6.07 11.93 2.87
CA LEU A 18 6.87 11.28 3.90
C LEU A 18 8.26 11.92 4.00
N ALA A 19 8.97 12.03 2.87
CA ALA A 19 10.32 12.60 2.84
C ALA A 19 10.35 14.05 3.34
N THR A 20 9.42 14.89 2.90
CA THR A 20 9.32 16.28 3.35
C THR A 20 8.94 16.40 4.82
N SER A 21 8.13 15.48 5.35
CA SER A 21 7.79 15.43 6.79
C SER A 21 9.01 15.11 7.63
N VAL A 22 9.80 14.12 7.24
CA VAL A 22 11.06 13.76 7.91
C VAL A 22 12.05 14.92 7.82
N GLN A 23 12.21 15.55 6.64
CA GLN A 23 13.07 16.70 6.47
C GLN A 23 12.67 17.87 7.37
N ALA A 24 11.38 18.15 7.52
CA ALA A 24 10.91 19.18 8.44
C ALA A 24 11.33 18.89 9.90
N ARG A 25 11.21 17.63 10.35
CA ARG A 25 11.72 17.20 11.67
C ARG A 25 13.23 17.35 11.78
N LEU A 26 13.99 17.01 10.74
CA LEU A 26 15.46 17.18 10.72
C LEU A 26 15.89 18.64 10.85
N ARG A 27 15.07 19.56 10.35
CA ARG A 27 15.26 21.03 10.50
C ARG A 27 14.73 21.55 11.85
N GLY A 28 14.29 20.70 12.76
CA GLY A 28 13.82 21.05 14.10
C GLY A 28 12.35 21.48 14.19
N LEU A 29 11.61 21.42 13.09
CA LEU A 29 10.18 21.77 13.08
C LEU A 29 9.33 20.67 13.74
N LYS A 30 8.20 21.09 14.30
CA LYS A 30 7.20 20.20 14.92
C LYS A 30 5.82 20.48 14.36
N PRO A 31 4.89 19.50 14.41
CA PRO A 31 3.50 19.76 14.09
C PRO A 31 2.95 20.94 14.88
N GLY A 32 2.31 21.88 14.18
CA GLY A 32 1.79 23.12 14.76
C GLY A 32 2.71 24.35 14.63
N ASP A 33 3.97 24.17 14.24
CA ASP A 33 4.85 25.29 13.94
C ASP A 33 4.38 26.01 12.65
N PRO A 34 4.53 27.35 12.54
CA PRO A 34 4.10 28.09 11.36
C PRO A 34 4.74 27.64 10.04
N GLN A 35 5.92 27.04 10.10
CA GLN A 35 6.67 26.54 8.95
C GLN A 35 6.49 25.04 8.72
N TRP A 36 5.67 24.37 9.54
CA TRP A 36 5.34 22.96 9.35
C TRP A 36 4.54 22.79 8.07
N PRO A 37 4.93 21.88 7.15
CA PRO A 37 4.19 21.70 5.91
C PRO A 37 2.75 21.21 6.17
N GLU A 38 1.75 21.84 5.56
CA GLU A 38 0.34 21.55 5.79
C GLU A 38 -0.02 20.09 5.49
N SER A 39 0.61 19.50 4.47
CA SER A 39 0.39 18.09 4.08
C SER A 39 1.25 17.09 4.85
N ALA A 40 2.15 17.55 5.75
CA ALA A 40 3.08 16.67 6.42
C ALA A 40 2.39 15.69 7.39
N TYR A 41 3.00 14.53 7.54
CA TYR A 41 2.56 13.53 8.53
C TYR A 41 3.00 13.94 9.95
N ASN A 42 2.05 13.89 10.89
CA ASN A 42 2.25 14.41 12.24
C ASN A 42 2.63 13.34 13.28
N GLY A 43 2.69 12.07 12.87
CA GLY A 43 3.00 10.97 13.80
C GLY A 43 4.40 11.04 14.40
N GLU A 44 4.57 10.57 15.63
CA GLU A 44 5.87 10.55 16.32
C GLU A 44 6.90 9.68 15.58
N TYR A 45 6.47 8.65 14.85
CA TYR A 45 7.36 7.85 14.01
C TYR A 45 8.17 8.69 13.00
N ILE A 46 7.67 9.86 12.58
CA ILE A 46 8.43 10.80 11.73
C ILE A 46 9.62 11.37 12.50
N ALA A 47 9.46 11.64 13.81
CA ALA A 47 10.56 12.08 14.66
C ALA A 47 11.59 10.96 14.87
N ASP A 48 11.12 9.72 15.05
CA ASP A 48 12.01 8.56 15.21
C ASP A 48 12.86 8.32 13.95
N ILE A 49 12.23 8.38 12.75
CA ILE A 49 12.96 8.29 11.48
C ILE A 49 14.00 9.41 11.37
N ALA A 50 13.62 10.65 11.68
CA ALA A 50 14.53 11.79 11.61
C ALA A 50 15.70 11.64 12.60
N HIS A 51 15.43 11.18 13.82
CA HIS A 51 16.47 10.89 14.81
C HIS A 51 17.48 9.87 14.31
N ASP A 52 16.99 8.73 13.81
CA ASP A 52 17.84 7.64 13.32
C ASP A 52 18.61 8.04 12.06
N PHE A 53 18.01 8.89 11.20
CA PHE A 53 18.70 9.46 10.06
C PHE A 53 19.89 10.34 10.46
N LEU A 54 19.73 11.22 11.47
CA LEU A 54 20.83 12.03 12.01
C LEU A 54 21.94 11.19 12.62
N GLN A 55 21.58 10.07 13.24
CA GLN A 55 22.55 9.12 13.82
C GLN A 55 23.27 8.27 12.76
N ARG A 56 23.00 8.50 11.48
CA ARG A 56 23.55 7.73 10.35
C ARG A 56 23.33 6.22 10.48
N ARG A 57 22.17 5.83 11.01
CA ARG A 57 21.83 4.42 11.17
C ARG A 57 21.69 3.72 9.84
N THR A 58 21.91 2.40 9.86
CA THR A 58 21.63 1.50 8.74
C THR A 58 20.38 0.70 9.06
N VAL A 59 19.46 0.63 8.11
CA VAL A 59 18.23 -0.16 8.19
C VAL A 59 18.27 -1.25 7.12
N GLN A 60 17.93 -2.47 7.51
CA GLN A 60 17.73 -3.58 6.59
C GLN A 60 16.27 -3.61 6.16
N ALA A 61 16.00 -3.46 4.87
CA ALA A 61 14.68 -3.63 4.30
C ALA A 61 14.76 -4.65 3.16
N ASP A 62 14.14 -5.81 3.37
CA ASP A 62 14.24 -6.92 2.45
C ASP A 62 15.70 -7.41 2.29
N ASP A 63 16.23 -7.46 1.08
CA ASP A 63 17.60 -7.85 0.77
C ASP A 63 18.60 -6.68 0.73
N ARG A 64 18.14 -5.45 1.01
CA ARG A 64 18.95 -4.23 0.88
C ARG A 64 19.21 -3.56 2.22
N GLN A 65 20.37 -2.92 2.30
CA GLN A 65 20.75 -2.05 3.41
C GLN A 65 20.72 -0.60 2.96
N PHE A 66 20.12 0.25 3.80
CA PHE A 66 20.02 1.68 3.59
C PHE A 66 20.69 2.40 4.75
N THR A 67 21.79 3.08 4.47
CA THR A 67 22.52 3.86 5.48
C THR A 67 22.20 5.33 5.31
N ALA A 68 21.72 5.96 6.38
CA ALA A 68 21.41 7.37 6.39
C ALA A 68 22.67 8.23 6.22
N SER A 69 22.58 9.28 5.39
CA SER A 69 23.69 10.25 5.23
C SER A 69 23.87 11.18 6.43
N GLY A 70 22.80 11.40 7.17
CA GLY A 70 22.75 12.37 8.27
C GLY A 70 22.69 13.84 7.80
N ASP A 71 22.54 14.08 6.50
CA ASP A 71 22.44 15.41 5.92
C ASP A 71 20.95 15.82 5.74
N PRO A 72 20.44 16.83 6.45
CA PRO A 72 19.06 17.30 6.31
C PRO A 72 18.69 17.82 4.92
N GLU A 73 19.67 18.14 4.09
CA GLU A 73 19.45 18.64 2.73
C GLU A 73 19.45 17.52 1.67
N ASP A 74 19.83 16.30 2.05
CA ASP A 74 19.78 15.12 1.17
C ASP A 74 18.36 14.55 1.11
N LEU A 75 17.46 15.22 0.38
CA LEU A 75 16.06 14.79 0.28
C LEU A 75 15.91 13.40 -0.35
N HIS A 76 16.80 13.03 -1.27
CA HIS A 76 16.79 11.70 -1.89
C HIS A 76 17.13 10.62 -0.87
N GLY A 77 18.23 10.80 -0.12
CA GLY A 77 18.63 9.87 0.93
C GLY A 77 17.61 9.78 2.07
N ILE A 78 16.99 10.92 2.45
CA ILE A 78 15.88 10.95 3.42
C ILE A 78 14.71 10.08 2.93
N ARG A 79 14.33 10.23 1.66
CA ARG A 79 13.24 9.45 1.06
C ARG A 79 13.53 7.96 1.09
N GLU A 80 14.68 7.55 0.61
CA GLU A 80 15.06 6.12 0.57
C GLU A 80 15.16 5.51 1.96
N PHE A 81 15.78 6.23 2.88
CA PHE A 81 15.89 5.77 4.28
C PHE A 81 14.53 5.67 4.97
N ALA A 82 13.65 6.67 4.82
CA ALA A 82 12.33 6.67 5.44
C ALA A 82 11.45 5.53 4.93
N VAL A 83 11.49 5.26 3.62
CA VAL A 83 10.80 4.12 3.02
C VAL A 83 11.34 2.80 3.56
N ALA A 84 12.65 2.64 3.60
CA ALA A 84 13.29 1.44 4.13
C ALA A 84 12.99 1.22 5.61
N TYR A 85 13.02 2.31 6.41
CA TYR A 85 12.68 2.28 7.83
C TYR A 85 11.26 1.76 8.07
N LEU A 86 10.28 2.32 7.37
CA LEU A 86 8.88 1.90 7.53
C LEU A 86 8.63 0.47 7.02
N ARG A 87 9.30 0.04 5.96
CA ARG A 87 9.25 -1.36 5.50
C ARG A 87 9.80 -2.31 6.55
N HIS A 88 10.92 -1.97 7.16
CA HIS A 88 11.51 -2.75 8.25
C HIS A 88 10.57 -2.89 9.44
N GLU A 89 9.99 -1.78 9.90
CA GLU A 89 9.03 -1.78 11.01
C GLU A 89 7.77 -2.58 10.69
N GLN A 90 7.22 -2.45 9.49
CA GLN A 90 6.08 -3.25 9.05
C GLN A 90 6.39 -4.75 9.04
N ASP A 91 7.58 -5.13 8.58
CA ASP A 91 7.97 -6.54 8.54
C ASP A 91 8.13 -7.11 9.95
N LEU A 92 8.68 -6.34 10.89
CA LEU A 92 8.74 -6.75 12.30
C LEU A 92 7.34 -6.93 12.91
N ASP A 93 6.40 -6.04 12.62
CA ASP A 93 5.03 -6.14 13.11
C ASP A 93 4.30 -7.35 12.51
N LEU A 94 4.48 -7.59 11.21
CA LEU A 94 3.91 -8.77 10.54
C LEU A 94 4.50 -10.08 11.06
N GLN A 95 5.80 -10.14 11.32
CA GLN A 95 6.45 -11.29 11.93
C GLN A 95 5.95 -11.55 13.35
N ALA A 96 5.79 -10.49 14.16
CA ALA A 96 5.19 -10.60 15.49
C ALA A 96 3.75 -11.14 15.44
N PHE A 97 3.01 -10.76 14.40
CA PHE A 97 1.67 -11.29 14.12
C PHE A 97 1.68 -12.73 13.59
N GLY A 98 2.83 -13.26 13.19
CA GLY A 98 2.99 -14.59 12.60
C GLY A 98 2.66 -14.63 11.11
N VAL A 99 2.82 -13.51 10.42
CA VAL A 99 2.69 -13.38 8.96
C VAL A 99 4.06 -13.08 8.37
N ARG A 100 4.39 -13.77 7.28
CA ARG A 100 5.60 -13.52 6.50
C ARG A 100 5.25 -13.46 5.03
N PHE A 101 5.90 -12.54 4.32
CA PHE A 101 5.84 -12.47 2.88
C PHE A 101 7.10 -13.09 2.27
N ASP A 102 6.92 -13.75 1.14
CA ASP A 102 8.01 -14.40 0.40
C ASP A 102 8.67 -13.40 -0.56
N HIS A 103 7.94 -12.36 -0.93
CA HIS A 103 8.40 -11.32 -1.85
C HIS A 103 7.76 -9.97 -1.54
N TYR A 104 8.56 -8.90 -1.64
CA TYR A 104 8.11 -7.51 -1.56
C TYR A 104 8.25 -6.87 -2.93
N PHE A 105 7.10 -6.59 -3.56
CA PHE A 105 7.06 -5.93 -4.85
C PHE A 105 7.02 -4.42 -4.68
N LEU A 106 7.99 -3.71 -5.25
CA LEU A 106 8.06 -2.25 -5.18
C LEU A 106 7.35 -1.63 -6.38
N GLU A 107 6.38 -0.75 -6.13
CA GLU A 107 5.66 -0.03 -7.20
C GLU A 107 6.61 0.74 -8.14
N SER A 108 7.67 1.34 -7.58
CA SER A 108 8.68 2.07 -8.36
C SER A 108 9.35 1.20 -9.43
N SER A 109 9.41 -0.13 -9.24
CA SER A 109 9.99 -1.04 -10.21
C SER A 109 9.19 -1.10 -11.52
N LEU A 110 7.87 -0.90 -11.46
CA LEU A 110 7.00 -0.87 -12.65
C LEU A 110 7.41 0.23 -13.63
N TYR A 111 7.89 1.36 -13.10
CA TYR A 111 8.35 2.50 -13.88
C TYR A 111 9.82 2.37 -14.28
N ARG A 112 10.68 2.04 -13.30
CA ARG A 112 12.14 1.90 -13.50
C ARG A 112 12.47 0.84 -14.53
N ASP A 113 11.77 -0.30 -14.48
CA ASP A 113 12.05 -1.46 -15.33
C ASP A 113 11.24 -1.43 -16.63
N GLY A 114 10.51 -0.33 -16.90
CA GLY A 114 9.80 -0.08 -18.13
C GLY A 114 8.47 -0.81 -18.32
N TRP A 115 7.94 -1.48 -17.29
CA TRP A 115 6.72 -2.29 -17.39
C TRP A 115 5.47 -1.46 -17.72
N VAL A 116 5.37 -0.25 -17.14
CA VAL A 116 4.27 0.68 -17.45
C VAL A 116 4.32 1.09 -18.90
N GLU A 117 5.48 1.52 -19.37
CA GLU A 117 5.68 1.97 -20.75
C GLU A 117 5.43 0.84 -21.77
N ASP A 118 5.94 -0.36 -21.49
CA ASP A 118 5.73 -1.53 -22.34
C ASP A 118 4.26 -1.95 -22.40
N THR A 119 3.52 -1.82 -21.29
CA THR A 119 2.09 -2.07 -21.25
C THR A 119 1.34 -1.09 -22.14
N VAL A 120 1.67 0.21 -22.08
CA VAL A 120 1.06 1.24 -22.92
C VAL A 120 1.34 0.97 -24.39
N LYS A 121 2.60 0.71 -24.76
CA LYS A 121 2.99 0.38 -26.13
C LYS A 121 2.23 -0.84 -26.67
N ARG A 122 2.07 -1.86 -25.86
CA ARG A 122 1.31 -3.07 -26.21
C ARG A 122 -0.16 -2.76 -26.50
N LEU A 123 -0.81 -1.99 -25.61
CA LEU A 123 -2.22 -1.63 -25.79
C LEU A 123 -2.45 -0.76 -27.02
N ILE A 124 -1.51 0.15 -27.33
CA ILE A 124 -1.53 0.94 -28.57
C ILE A 124 -1.36 0.02 -29.79
N ALA A 125 -0.38 -0.87 -29.77
CA ALA A 125 -0.11 -1.79 -30.88
C ALA A 125 -1.28 -2.78 -31.12
N ALA A 126 -2.04 -3.10 -30.08
CA ALA A 126 -3.25 -3.90 -30.18
C ALA A 126 -4.47 -3.13 -30.72
N GLU A 127 -4.33 -1.85 -31.05
CA GLU A 127 -5.40 -0.95 -31.55
C GLU A 127 -6.61 -0.86 -30.56
N LYS A 128 -6.31 -0.91 -29.25
CA LYS A 128 -7.34 -0.83 -28.20
C LYS A 128 -7.45 0.56 -27.56
N THR A 129 -6.67 1.50 -28.07
CA THR A 129 -6.56 2.86 -27.53
C THR A 129 -7.01 3.90 -28.55
N TYR A 130 -7.42 5.06 -28.06
CA TYR A 130 -7.70 6.24 -28.88
C TYR A 130 -7.29 7.50 -28.11
N GLU A 131 -7.08 8.59 -28.87
CA GLU A 131 -6.80 9.90 -28.29
C GLU A 131 -8.06 10.75 -28.26
N GLN A 132 -8.30 11.39 -27.12
CA GLN A 132 -9.39 12.36 -26.95
C GLN A 132 -8.94 13.44 -25.95
N ASP A 133 -9.17 14.71 -26.30
CA ASP A 133 -8.84 15.87 -25.47
C ASP A 133 -7.38 15.90 -24.98
N GLY A 134 -6.46 15.43 -25.81
CA GLY A 134 -5.03 15.35 -25.51
C GLY A 134 -4.65 14.21 -24.55
N ALA A 135 -5.59 13.37 -24.15
CA ALA A 135 -5.36 12.21 -23.31
C ALA A 135 -5.46 10.91 -24.12
N LEU A 136 -4.69 9.89 -23.70
CA LEU A 136 -4.75 8.55 -24.28
C LEU A 136 -5.73 7.69 -23.46
N TRP A 137 -6.72 7.14 -24.13
CA TRP A 137 -7.80 6.33 -23.56
C TRP A 137 -7.68 4.87 -23.97
N LEU A 138 -8.13 3.97 -23.11
CA LEU A 138 -8.33 2.55 -23.41
C LEU A 138 -9.82 2.24 -23.53
N SER A 139 -10.22 1.52 -24.58
CA SER A 139 -11.58 1.09 -24.85
C SER A 139 -11.99 -0.07 -23.92
N THR A 140 -12.02 0.16 -22.62
CA THR A 140 -12.31 -0.85 -21.59
C THR A 140 -13.76 -1.33 -21.63
N THR A 141 -14.69 -0.53 -22.18
CA THR A 141 -16.09 -0.94 -22.37
C THR A 141 -16.26 -2.18 -23.25
N GLN A 142 -15.35 -2.40 -24.21
CA GLN A 142 -15.33 -3.61 -25.04
C GLN A 142 -15.07 -4.88 -24.24
N TYR A 143 -14.59 -4.76 -23.01
CA TYR A 143 -14.19 -5.85 -22.12
C TYR A 143 -14.97 -5.89 -20.80
N GLY A 144 -16.13 -5.22 -20.76
CA GLY A 144 -17.06 -5.29 -19.63
C GLY A 144 -16.86 -4.25 -18.53
N ASP A 145 -16.07 -3.21 -18.76
CA ASP A 145 -16.02 -2.04 -17.89
C ASP A 145 -17.23 -1.11 -18.15
N ASP A 146 -17.60 -0.28 -17.21
CA ASP A 146 -18.75 0.64 -17.29
C ASP A 146 -18.46 1.86 -18.19
N LYS A 147 -17.19 2.21 -18.37
CA LYS A 147 -16.73 3.31 -19.23
C LYS A 147 -15.28 3.10 -19.64
N ASP A 148 -14.88 3.75 -20.74
CA ASP A 148 -13.49 3.78 -21.16
C ASP A 148 -12.61 4.53 -20.16
N ARG A 149 -11.32 4.18 -20.09
CA ARG A 149 -10.41 4.69 -19.06
C ARG A 149 -9.24 5.45 -19.65
N VAL A 150 -8.95 6.60 -19.04
CA VAL A 150 -7.73 7.35 -19.33
C VAL A 150 -6.53 6.55 -18.85
N MET A 151 -5.59 6.32 -19.75
CA MET A 151 -4.29 5.70 -19.46
C MET A 151 -3.23 6.77 -19.17
N ARG A 152 -3.14 7.76 -20.06
CA ARG A 152 -2.21 8.89 -19.96
C ARG A 152 -2.98 10.18 -20.10
N LYS A 153 -2.79 11.08 -19.15
CA LYS A 153 -3.41 12.39 -19.12
C LYS A 153 -2.77 13.32 -20.16
N SER A 154 -3.39 14.45 -20.43
CA SER A 154 -2.87 15.50 -21.32
C SER A 154 -1.54 16.10 -20.87
N ASP A 155 -1.20 16.03 -19.58
CA ASP A 155 0.09 16.43 -19.02
C ASP A 155 1.18 15.36 -19.17
N GLY A 156 0.88 14.22 -19.81
CA GLY A 156 1.79 13.11 -20.03
C GLY A 156 1.90 12.12 -18.86
N SER A 157 1.30 12.40 -17.70
CA SER A 157 1.33 11.51 -16.57
C SER A 157 0.37 10.31 -16.75
N TYR A 158 0.77 9.14 -16.25
CA TYR A 158 -0.08 7.96 -16.23
C TYR A 158 -1.09 8.03 -15.08
N THR A 159 -2.27 7.44 -15.30
CA THR A 159 -3.23 7.18 -14.23
C THR A 159 -2.85 5.92 -13.48
N TYR A 160 -3.33 5.73 -12.24
CA TYR A 160 -3.09 4.53 -11.42
C TYR A 160 -3.55 3.22 -12.08
N PHE A 161 -4.45 3.29 -13.05
CA PHE A 161 -4.95 2.16 -13.80
C PHE A 161 -3.85 1.41 -14.58
N VAL A 162 -2.92 2.15 -15.20
CA VAL A 162 -1.88 1.53 -16.04
C VAL A 162 -0.87 0.71 -15.25
N PRO A 163 -0.30 1.19 -14.15
CA PRO A 163 0.57 0.37 -13.31
C PRO A 163 -0.13 -0.86 -12.73
N ASP A 164 -1.43 -0.78 -12.39
CA ASP A 164 -2.20 -1.96 -11.96
C ASP A 164 -2.26 -3.04 -13.05
N VAL A 165 -2.52 -2.65 -14.30
CA VAL A 165 -2.52 -3.59 -15.43
C VAL A 165 -1.12 -4.16 -15.66
N ALA A 166 -0.08 -3.31 -15.67
CA ALA A 166 1.30 -3.73 -15.85
C ALA A 166 1.75 -4.74 -14.78
N TYR A 167 1.40 -4.48 -13.54
CA TYR A 167 1.72 -5.36 -12.41
C TYR A 167 1.10 -6.75 -12.56
N HIS A 168 -0.16 -6.85 -13.00
CA HIS A 168 -0.81 -8.15 -13.17
C HIS A 168 -0.32 -8.89 -14.41
N ILE A 169 0.08 -8.19 -15.47
CA ILE A 169 0.79 -8.80 -16.61
C ILE A 169 2.12 -9.40 -16.14
N GLU A 170 2.84 -8.69 -15.29
CA GLU A 170 4.11 -9.15 -14.73
C GLU A 170 3.92 -10.41 -13.89
N LYS A 171 2.93 -10.45 -12.99
CA LYS A 171 2.59 -11.67 -12.22
C LYS A 171 2.31 -12.87 -13.12
N PHE A 172 1.53 -12.66 -14.16
CA PHE A 172 1.21 -13.72 -15.11
C PHE A 172 2.44 -14.23 -15.84
N LYS A 173 3.33 -13.33 -16.27
CA LYS A 173 4.62 -13.67 -16.90
C LYS A 173 5.55 -14.47 -15.96
N ARG A 174 5.50 -14.23 -14.67
CA ARG A 174 6.22 -15.04 -13.66
C ARG A 174 5.65 -16.44 -13.48
N GLY A 175 4.57 -16.80 -14.17
CA GLY A 175 3.96 -18.13 -14.15
C GLY A 175 2.84 -18.30 -13.13
N PHE A 176 2.37 -17.23 -12.48
CA PHE A 176 1.25 -17.31 -11.54
C PHE A 176 -0.09 -17.32 -12.29
N GLY A 177 -0.55 -18.51 -12.66
CA GLY A 177 -1.84 -18.70 -13.33
C GLY A 177 -3.05 -18.44 -12.42
N LYS A 178 -2.87 -18.47 -11.11
CA LYS A 178 -3.86 -18.09 -10.11
C LYS A 178 -3.28 -17.04 -9.17
N VAL A 179 -3.91 -15.88 -9.13
CA VAL A 179 -3.54 -14.75 -8.26
C VAL A 179 -4.76 -14.31 -7.49
N VAL A 180 -4.61 -14.09 -6.20
CA VAL A 180 -5.64 -13.54 -5.32
C VAL A 180 -5.12 -12.23 -4.73
N ASN A 181 -5.77 -11.12 -5.05
CA ASN A 181 -5.49 -9.83 -4.45
C ASN A 181 -6.38 -9.64 -3.20
N ILE A 182 -5.75 -9.32 -2.09
CA ILE A 182 -6.45 -8.99 -0.84
C ILE A 182 -6.39 -7.48 -0.69
N GLN A 183 -7.54 -6.80 -0.76
CA GLN A 183 -7.62 -5.33 -0.78
C GLN A 183 -8.81 -4.83 0.04
N GLY A 184 -8.80 -3.56 0.40
CA GLY A 184 -9.95 -2.89 1.00
C GLY A 184 -11.13 -2.79 0.01
N SER A 185 -12.34 -2.74 0.54
CA SER A 185 -13.58 -2.65 -0.26
C SER A 185 -13.69 -1.35 -1.08
N ASP A 186 -12.94 -0.32 -0.72
CA ASP A 186 -12.78 0.91 -1.50
C ASP A 186 -12.16 0.67 -2.88
N HIS A 187 -11.44 -0.44 -3.07
CA HIS A 187 -10.91 -0.88 -4.37
C HIS A 187 -11.90 -1.64 -5.25
N HIS A 188 -13.15 -1.87 -4.81
CA HIS A 188 -14.15 -2.61 -5.60
C HIS A 188 -14.30 -2.06 -7.01
N GLY A 189 -14.34 -0.74 -7.17
CA GLY A 189 -14.48 -0.09 -8.48
C GLY A 189 -13.28 -0.25 -9.43
N THR A 190 -12.14 -0.79 -8.96
CA THR A 190 -10.97 -1.01 -9.82
C THR A 190 -10.97 -2.37 -10.51
N ILE A 191 -11.72 -3.33 -10.00
CA ILE A 191 -11.68 -4.73 -10.46
C ILE A 191 -12.04 -4.86 -11.95
N ALA A 192 -13.18 -4.32 -12.33
CA ALA A 192 -13.66 -4.42 -13.72
C ALA A 192 -12.69 -3.77 -14.70
N ARG A 193 -12.19 -2.57 -14.37
CA ARG A 193 -11.24 -1.85 -15.24
C ARG A 193 -9.89 -2.56 -15.38
N VAL A 194 -9.35 -3.13 -14.30
CA VAL A 194 -8.08 -3.87 -14.35
C VAL A 194 -8.24 -5.13 -15.20
N ARG A 195 -9.30 -5.90 -14.98
CA ARG A 195 -9.62 -7.10 -15.80
C ARG A 195 -9.82 -6.74 -17.28
N ALA A 196 -10.52 -5.65 -17.56
CA ALA A 196 -10.69 -5.16 -18.92
C ALA A 196 -9.35 -4.79 -19.58
N GLY A 197 -8.48 -4.09 -18.87
CA GLY A 197 -7.13 -3.75 -19.33
C GLY A 197 -6.28 -4.99 -19.62
N LEU A 198 -6.38 -6.02 -18.78
CA LEU A 198 -5.66 -7.28 -18.97
C LEU A 198 -6.15 -8.05 -20.21
N GLN A 199 -7.47 -8.06 -20.46
CA GLN A 199 -8.03 -8.65 -21.67
C GLN A 199 -7.63 -7.86 -22.92
N ALA A 200 -7.64 -6.53 -22.85
CA ALA A 200 -7.23 -5.67 -23.96
C ALA A 200 -5.75 -5.85 -24.32
N ALA A 201 -4.90 -6.18 -23.36
CA ALA A 201 -3.47 -6.40 -23.59
C ALA A 201 -3.18 -7.67 -24.41
N ASP A 202 -4.13 -8.60 -24.51
CA ASP A 202 -4.06 -9.84 -25.31
C ASP A 202 -2.75 -10.64 -25.12
N VAL A 203 -2.42 -10.90 -23.85
CA VAL A 203 -1.20 -11.65 -23.48
C VAL A 203 -1.50 -13.06 -22.99
N GLY A 204 -2.67 -13.61 -23.31
CA GLY A 204 -3.08 -14.95 -22.91
C GLY A 204 -3.60 -15.07 -21.48
N ILE A 205 -3.83 -13.96 -20.80
CA ILE A 205 -4.42 -13.94 -19.45
C ILE A 205 -5.89 -14.37 -19.53
N PRO A 206 -6.30 -15.38 -18.72
CA PRO A 206 -7.68 -15.86 -18.76
C PRO A 206 -8.67 -14.80 -18.24
N GLN A 207 -9.90 -14.88 -18.76
CA GLN A 207 -10.98 -14.02 -18.28
C GLN A 207 -11.22 -14.26 -16.80
N GLY A 208 -11.45 -13.16 -16.05
CA GLY A 208 -11.67 -13.21 -14.60
C GLY A 208 -10.41 -13.15 -13.75
N TYR A 209 -9.21 -13.22 -14.35
CA TYR A 209 -7.95 -13.02 -13.65
C TYR A 209 -7.71 -11.52 -13.37
N PRO A 210 -7.17 -11.17 -12.19
CA PRO A 210 -6.98 -11.96 -10.98
C PRO A 210 -8.26 -12.12 -10.14
N ASP A 211 -8.23 -13.03 -9.16
CA ASP A 211 -9.24 -13.10 -8.11
C ASP A 211 -9.02 -11.99 -7.08
N TYR A 212 -10.10 -11.60 -6.39
CA TYR A 212 -10.06 -10.59 -5.34
C TYR A 212 -10.75 -11.08 -4.07
N VAL A 213 -10.15 -10.78 -2.93
CA VAL A 213 -10.78 -10.83 -1.62
C VAL A 213 -10.82 -9.40 -1.09
N LEU A 214 -12.02 -8.85 -1.03
CA LEU A 214 -12.26 -7.51 -0.52
C LEU A 214 -12.65 -7.58 0.95
N HIS A 215 -12.06 -6.72 1.77
CA HIS A 215 -12.39 -6.62 3.19
C HIS A 215 -12.89 -5.22 3.55
N THR A 216 -13.82 -5.18 4.47
CA THR A 216 -14.36 -3.95 5.04
C THR A 216 -13.46 -3.40 6.13
N MET A 217 -13.74 -2.18 6.56
CA MET A 217 -13.03 -1.55 7.68
C MET A 217 -13.25 -2.31 8.98
N VAL A 218 -12.19 -2.43 9.77
CA VAL A 218 -12.24 -2.90 11.16
C VAL A 218 -12.24 -1.68 12.07
N ARG A 219 -13.25 -1.55 12.91
CA ARG A 219 -13.28 -0.56 14.00
C ARG A 219 -12.68 -1.15 15.25
N VAL A 220 -11.93 -0.36 16.00
CA VAL A 220 -11.36 -0.79 17.27
C VAL A 220 -12.04 -0.04 18.41
N VAL A 221 -12.52 -0.79 19.40
CA VAL A 221 -13.14 -0.26 20.61
C VAL A 221 -12.30 -0.64 21.82
N ARG A 222 -12.09 0.30 22.72
CA ARG A 222 -11.37 0.11 23.98
C ARG A 222 -12.04 0.93 25.09
N ASN A 223 -12.26 0.35 26.26
CA ASN A 223 -12.98 0.96 27.37
C ASN A 223 -14.40 1.45 26.97
N GLY A 224 -15.08 0.70 26.09
CA GLY A 224 -16.41 1.03 25.60
C GLY A 224 -16.47 2.18 24.58
N GLU A 225 -15.32 2.74 24.18
CA GLU A 225 -15.26 3.85 23.22
C GLU A 225 -14.47 3.45 21.99
N GLU A 226 -14.88 3.97 20.82
CA GLU A 226 -14.14 3.78 19.59
C GLU A 226 -12.80 4.53 19.66
N VAL A 227 -11.71 3.81 19.39
CA VAL A 227 -10.38 4.41 19.28
C VAL A 227 -10.33 5.22 18.00
N LYS A 228 -10.40 6.54 18.11
CA LYS A 228 -10.44 7.44 16.97
C LYS A 228 -9.12 7.41 16.21
N ILE A 229 -9.21 7.15 14.92
CA ILE A 229 -8.10 7.19 13.99
C ILE A 229 -8.10 8.54 13.29
N SER A 230 -7.03 9.30 13.42
CA SER A 230 -6.82 10.55 12.71
C SER A 230 -5.40 10.66 12.18
N LYS A 231 -5.23 10.52 10.88
CA LYS A 231 -3.93 10.72 10.22
C LYS A 231 -3.38 12.13 10.47
N ARG A 232 -4.26 13.15 10.52
CA ARG A 232 -3.87 14.55 10.79
C ARG A 232 -3.41 14.76 12.22
N ALA A 233 -4.05 14.09 13.19
CA ALA A 233 -3.64 14.17 14.59
C ALA A 233 -2.47 13.22 14.94
N GLY A 234 -2.05 12.36 14.00
CA GLY A 234 -1.00 11.38 14.22
C GLY A 234 -1.43 10.21 15.12
N SER A 235 -2.73 10.06 15.36
CA SER A 235 -3.29 8.95 16.14
C SER A 235 -3.90 7.88 15.23
N TYR A 236 -3.42 6.66 15.32
CA TYR A 236 -3.97 5.48 14.67
C TYR A 236 -3.57 4.25 15.46
N VAL A 237 -4.40 3.20 15.37
CA VAL A 237 -4.11 1.92 15.99
C VAL A 237 -3.25 1.11 15.01
N THR A 238 -2.08 0.71 15.46
CA THR A 238 -1.19 -0.18 14.70
C THR A 238 -1.51 -1.65 15.01
N LEU A 239 -1.01 -2.54 14.17
CA LEU A 239 -1.06 -3.98 14.44
C LEU A 239 -0.31 -4.32 15.74
N ARG A 240 0.82 -3.65 15.99
CA ARG A 240 1.60 -3.77 17.23
C ARG A 240 0.76 -3.41 18.44
N ASP A 241 0.04 -2.27 18.42
CA ASP A 241 -0.84 -1.87 19.52
C ASP A 241 -1.87 -2.97 19.85
N LEU A 242 -2.51 -3.54 18.85
CA LEU A 242 -3.47 -4.61 19.07
C LEU A 242 -2.85 -5.84 19.72
N ILE A 243 -1.66 -6.23 19.29
CA ILE A 243 -0.91 -7.37 19.86
C ILE A 243 -0.52 -7.08 21.32
N GLU A 244 -0.03 -5.87 21.60
CA GLU A 244 0.39 -5.45 22.93
C GLU A 244 -0.80 -5.30 23.91
N TRP A 245 -1.93 -4.79 23.42
CA TRP A 245 -3.14 -4.64 24.25
C TRP A 245 -3.83 -5.97 24.53
N THR A 246 -3.64 -6.98 23.70
CA THR A 246 -4.30 -8.28 23.82
C THR A 246 -3.28 -9.42 23.76
N SER A 247 -3.19 -10.10 22.66
CA SER A 247 -2.16 -11.06 22.29
C SER A 247 -2.18 -11.35 20.80
N LYS A 248 -1.09 -11.88 20.26
CA LYS A 248 -1.06 -12.34 18.86
C LYS A 248 -2.22 -13.28 18.53
N ASP A 249 -2.47 -14.26 19.38
CA ASP A 249 -3.46 -15.29 19.12
C ASP A 249 -4.89 -14.75 19.20
N ALA A 250 -5.16 -13.85 20.15
CA ALA A 250 -6.45 -13.15 20.22
C ALA A 250 -6.68 -12.29 18.96
N VAL A 251 -5.72 -11.47 18.54
CA VAL A 251 -5.88 -10.67 17.33
C VAL A 251 -6.13 -11.55 16.11
N ARG A 252 -5.36 -12.63 15.93
CA ARG A 252 -5.56 -13.57 14.83
C ARG A 252 -6.92 -14.21 14.85
N PHE A 253 -7.36 -14.71 16.01
CA PHE A 253 -8.64 -15.35 16.15
C PHE A 253 -9.79 -14.39 15.79
N PHE A 254 -9.82 -13.23 16.40
CA PHE A 254 -10.91 -12.26 16.19
C PHE A 254 -10.98 -11.77 14.74
N LEU A 255 -9.85 -11.48 14.10
CA LEU A 255 -9.82 -11.04 12.70
C LEU A 255 -10.21 -12.17 11.72
N LEU A 256 -9.83 -13.42 12.00
CA LEU A 256 -10.13 -14.57 11.14
C LEU A 256 -11.51 -15.19 11.38
N SER A 257 -12.15 -14.92 12.50
CA SER A 257 -13.46 -15.48 12.85
C SER A 257 -14.63 -14.90 12.04
N ARG A 258 -14.35 -13.89 11.21
CA ARG A 258 -15.37 -13.19 10.42
C ARG A 258 -15.05 -13.28 8.92
N LYS A 259 -16.09 -13.16 8.10
CA LYS A 259 -15.90 -13.01 6.67
C LYS A 259 -15.27 -11.65 6.37
N PRO A 260 -14.40 -11.54 5.39
CA PRO A 260 -13.69 -10.29 5.07
C PRO A 260 -14.64 -9.15 4.67
N ASP A 261 -15.77 -9.47 4.03
CA ASP A 261 -16.79 -8.51 3.57
C ASP A 261 -17.80 -8.08 4.64
N THR A 262 -17.65 -8.57 5.88
CA THR A 262 -18.53 -8.23 7.01
C THR A 262 -17.88 -7.10 7.83
N GLU A 263 -18.64 -6.03 8.10
CA GLU A 263 -18.21 -5.00 9.04
C GLU A 263 -17.90 -5.63 10.40
N TYR A 264 -16.76 -5.25 10.96
CA TYR A 264 -16.28 -5.82 12.19
C TYR A 264 -15.80 -4.76 13.17
N THR A 265 -16.20 -4.95 14.45
CA THR A 265 -15.67 -4.18 15.57
C THR A 265 -14.77 -5.08 16.40
N PHE A 266 -13.48 -4.76 16.47
CA PHE A 266 -12.52 -5.39 17.35
C PHE A 266 -12.65 -4.76 18.74
N ASP A 267 -13.17 -5.51 19.69
CA ASP A 267 -13.32 -5.09 21.08
C ASP A 267 -12.11 -5.58 21.89
N VAL A 268 -11.24 -4.64 22.28
CA VAL A 268 -10.02 -4.94 23.05
C VAL A 268 -10.38 -5.51 24.42
N ASP A 269 -11.42 -4.97 25.08
CA ASP A 269 -11.82 -5.40 26.43
C ASP A 269 -12.36 -6.83 26.41
N LEU A 270 -13.14 -7.19 25.38
CA LEU A 270 -13.58 -8.56 25.17
C LEU A 270 -12.40 -9.51 24.91
N ALA A 271 -11.43 -9.08 24.12
CA ALA A 271 -10.28 -9.91 23.74
C ALA A 271 -9.34 -10.24 24.92
N VAL A 272 -9.39 -9.49 26.01
CA VAL A 272 -8.61 -9.74 27.22
C VAL A 272 -9.45 -10.26 28.40
N ALA A 273 -10.78 -10.35 28.24
CA ALA A 273 -11.67 -10.80 29.29
C ALA A 273 -11.41 -12.28 29.67
N GLN A 274 -11.34 -12.56 30.97
CA GLN A 274 -11.14 -13.90 31.49
C GLN A 274 -12.50 -14.50 31.94
N ASN A 275 -13.43 -14.57 31.02
CA ASN A 275 -14.76 -15.09 31.25
C ASN A 275 -15.30 -15.80 30.01
N ASN A 276 -16.51 -16.39 30.10
CA ASN A 276 -17.13 -17.16 29.02
C ASN A 276 -17.55 -16.32 27.80
N ASP A 277 -17.50 -14.99 27.87
CA ASP A 277 -17.85 -14.13 26.76
C ASP A 277 -16.68 -14.00 25.76
N ASN A 278 -15.45 -14.26 26.24
CA ASN A 278 -14.25 -14.29 25.38
C ASN A 278 -14.14 -15.68 24.72
N PRO A 279 -14.20 -15.76 23.39
CA PRO A 279 -14.11 -17.01 22.66
C PRO A 279 -12.66 -17.54 22.47
N VAL A 280 -11.65 -16.85 22.97
CA VAL A 280 -10.21 -17.21 22.84
C VAL A 280 -9.68 -17.90 24.09
#